data_ebd1a48eea3abb1ad3c0dc376501e2ff
#
_entry.id   ebd1a48eea3abb1ad3c0dc376501e2ff
#
_cell.length_a   1.000
_cell.length_b   1.000
_cell.length_c   1.000
_cell.angle_alpha   90.00
_cell.angle_beta   90.00
_cell.angle_gamma   90.00
#
_symmetry.space_group_name_H-M   'P 1'
#
loop_
_entity.id
_entity.type
_entity.pdbx_description
1 polymer ?
#
loop_
_entity_poly.entity_id
_entity_poly.type
_entity_poly.pdbx_seq_one_letter_code
_entity_poly.pdbx_strand_id
1 'polypeptide(L)'
;VKVRVGNVEHDLRVEAAFSVPRLGFQDNFFCAFQSLLPDGIQPTKFTGPFWGQCMDRVLLDMMDRTDWILCTDFDSVYEADTVQRLLTAAMVSGYDAVAPMQCKRDEGIPMFTPEGHFEIGRVEIAPSWFEATIQPVDSAHFGCTLLRSSALKRTKTPWFVGTPAEDGHWGDAPEGQRQRVEEDIAFWKTWKNSGNTLGICPQIAIGHAELMFTWPGRDLKAVYQYPTEYWKAGGRRPAAAWGSAEHAEASAK
;
A
#
# COMPACT_ATOMS: atom_id res chain seq x y z
N VAL A 1 -4.83 -20.55 -9.19
CA VAL A 1 -5.92 -19.59 -9.30
C VAL A 1 -6.43 -19.57 -10.72
N LYS A 2 -7.74 -19.74 -10.89
CA LYS A 2 -8.37 -19.70 -12.20
C LYS A 2 -8.88 -18.31 -12.53
N VAL A 3 -8.42 -17.75 -13.63
CA VAL A 3 -8.81 -16.41 -14.12
C VAL A 3 -9.33 -16.53 -15.53
N ARG A 4 -10.53 -15.99 -15.80
CA ARG A 4 -11.12 -15.98 -17.14
C ARG A 4 -10.95 -14.62 -17.82
N VAL A 5 -10.35 -14.64 -19.01
CA VAL A 5 -10.19 -13.46 -19.86
C VAL A 5 -10.89 -13.76 -21.20
N GLY A 6 -12.02 -13.12 -21.44
CA GLY A 6 -12.89 -13.47 -22.57
C GLY A 6 -13.38 -14.92 -22.47
N ASN A 7 -13.06 -15.74 -23.49
CA ASN A 7 -13.42 -17.16 -23.54
C ASN A 7 -12.29 -18.10 -23.09
N VAL A 8 -11.15 -17.56 -22.63
CA VAL A 8 -9.99 -18.36 -22.23
C VAL A 8 -9.87 -18.40 -20.71
N GLU A 9 -9.74 -19.60 -20.15
CA GLU A 9 -9.44 -19.81 -18.73
C GLU A 9 -7.93 -20.00 -18.57
N HIS A 10 -7.33 -19.23 -17.66
CA HIS A 10 -5.92 -19.32 -17.26
C HIS A 10 -5.85 -19.94 -15.88
N ASP A 11 -4.95 -20.92 -15.70
CA ASP A 11 -4.64 -21.50 -14.38
C ASP A 11 -3.26 -20.97 -13.92
N LEU A 12 -3.30 -20.08 -12.92
CA LEU A 12 -2.13 -19.33 -12.43
C LEU A 12 -1.69 -19.85 -11.07
N ARG A 13 -0.37 -19.99 -10.91
CA ARG A 13 0.25 -20.24 -9.60
C ARG A 13 0.47 -18.90 -8.91
N VAL A 14 -0.29 -18.63 -7.86
CA VAL A 14 -0.22 -17.38 -7.10
C VAL A 14 0.08 -17.73 -5.65
N GLU A 15 1.05 -17.06 -5.06
CA GLU A 15 1.32 -17.07 -3.63
C GLU A 15 1.28 -15.65 -3.07
N ALA A 16 0.94 -15.51 -1.80
CA ALA A 16 0.91 -14.22 -1.11
C ALA A 16 2.10 -14.11 -0.15
N ALA A 17 2.90 -13.07 -0.36
CA ALA A 17 3.94 -12.63 0.56
C ALA A 17 3.32 -11.65 1.57
N PHE A 18 3.16 -12.08 2.82
CA PHE A 18 2.48 -11.32 3.86
C PHE A 18 3.49 -10.64 4.79
N SER A 19 3.65 -9.33 4.63
CA SER A 19 4.47 -8.50 5.49
C SER A 19 3.78 -8.29 6.84
N VAL A 20 4.32 -8.88 7.89
CA VAL A 20 3.74 -8.80 9.23
C VAL A 20 4.79 -8.37 10.23
N PRO A 21 4.64 -7.24 10.91
CA PRO A 21 5.45 -6.88 12.06
C PRO A 21 5.15 -7.80 13.24
N ARG A 22 5.74 -7.52 14.40
CA ARG A 22 5.50 -8.33 15.62
C ARG A 22 4.04 -8.35 16.07
N LEU A 23 3.31 -7.28 15.80
CA LEU A 23 1.87 -7.16 16.06
C LEU A 23 1.19 -6.74 14.76
N GLY A 24 0.08 -7.39 14.42
CA GLY A 24 -0.75 -7.08 13.27
C GLY A 24 -2.20 -6.85 13.68
N PHE A 25 -3.00 -6.31 12.78
CA PHE A 25 -4.44 -6.17 12.98
C PHE A 25 -5.14 -7.50 12.71
N GLN A 26 -5.87 -8.01 13.68
CA GLN A 26 -6.56 -9.30 13.55
C GLN A 26 -7.58 -9.30 12.41
N ASP A 27 -8.35 -8.22 12.27
CA ASP A 27 -9.37 -8.10 11.23
C ASP A 27 -8.76 -8.06 9.83
N ASN A 28 -7.57 -7.51 9.67
CA ASN A 28 -6.82 -7.54 8.42
C ASN A 28 -6.49 -8.99 8.00
N PHE A 29 -6.00 -9.80 8.92
CA PHE A 29 -5.76 -11.22 8.63
C PHE A 29 -7.03 -11.94 8.20
N PHE A 30 -8.16 -11.65 8.85
CA PHE A 30 -9.43 -12.23 8.50
C PHE A 30 -9.88 -11.82 7.09
N CYS A 31 -9.81 -10.55 6.73
CA CYS A 31 -10.08 -10.05 5.38
C CYS A 31 -9.16 -10.72 4.34
N ALA A 32 -7.86 -10.82 4.63
CA ALA A 32 -6.90 -11.49 3.77
C ALA A 32 -7.28 -12.96 3.53
N PHE A 33 -7.58 -13.70 4.58
CA PHE A 33 -7.99 -15.10 4.45
C PHE A 33 -9.28 -15.28 3.66
N GLN A 34 -10.26 -14.41 3.85
CA GLN A 34 -11.51 -14.44 3.06
C GLN A 34 -11.27 -14.28 1.56
N SER A 35 -10.30 -13.45 1.16
CA SER A 35 -9.98 -13.23 -0.25
C SER A 35 -9.07 -14.31 -0.83
N LEU A 36 -8.12 -14.83 -0.06
CA LEU A 36 -7.06 -15.71 -0.56
C LEU A 36 -7.45 -17.20 -0.58
N LEU A 37 -8.08 -17.68 0.50
CA LEU A 37 -8.36 -19.11 0.67
C LEU A 37 -9.33 -19.69 -0.37
N PRO A 38 -10.42 -19.02 -0.80
CA PRO A 38 -11.31 -19.55 -1.84
C PRO A 38 -10.60 -19.83 -3.16
N ASP A 39 -9.56 -19.05 -3.48
CA ASP A 39 -8.75 -19.20 -4.69
C ASP A 39 -7.53 -20.13 -4.50
N GLY A 40 -7.37 -20.70 -3.32
CA GLY A 40 -6.25 -21.60 -2.99
C GLY A 40 -4.89 -20.88 -2.84
N ILE A 41 -4.90 -19.56 -2.67
CA ILE A 41 -3.69 -18.78 -2.45
C ILE A 41 -3.22 -18.97 -1.03
N GLN A 42 -1.99 -19.46 -0.85
CA GLN A 42 -1.38 -19.67 0.46
C GLN A 42 -0.57 -18.44 0.86
N PRO A 43 -0.87 -17.80 2.00
CA PRO A 43 -0.06 -16.70 2.51
C PRO A 43 1.23 -17.23 3.15
N THR A 44 2.36 -16.71 2.74
CA THR A 44 3.64 -16.91 3.42
C THR A 44 3.97 -15.69 4.25
N LYS A 45 3.95 -15.84 5.56
CA LYS A 45 4.31 -14.77 6.50
C LYS A 45 5.81 -14.58 6.53
N PHE A 46 6.26 -13.34 6.44
CA PHE A 46 7.64 -12.98 6.74
C PHE A 46 7.70 -11.79 7.72
N THR A 47 8.77 -11.77 8.50
CA THR A 47 8.98 -10.75 9.52
C THR A 47 10.48 -10.55 9.74
N GLY A 48 10.88 -9.35 10.06
CA GLY A 48 12.28 -8.98 10.34
C GLY A 48 12.40 -7.52 10.75
N PRO A 49 13.60 -7.09 11.18
CA PRO A 49 13.83 -5.70 11.60
C PRO A 49 13.83 -4.71 10.44
N PHE A 50 14.14 -5.17 9.22
CA PHE A 50 14.24 -4.34 8.03
C PHE A 50 13.32 -4.89 6.95
N TRP A 51 12.32 -4.09 6.59
CA TRP A 51 11.27 -4.48 5.66
C TRP A 51 11.83 -4.88 4.28
N GLY A 52 12.67 -4.05 3.67
CA GLY A 52 13.22 -4.32 2.34
C GLY A 52 14.03 -5.61 2.26
N GLN A 53 14.83 -5.92 3.29
CA GLN A 53 15.58 -7.19 3.34
C GLN A 53 14.66 -8.41 3.46
N CYS A 54 13.53 -8.25 4.16
CA CYS A 54 12.53 -9.30 4.26
C CYS A 54 11.84 -9.51 2.92
N MET A 55 11.48 -8.42 2.22
CA MET A 55 10.89 -8.46 0.88
C MET A 55 11.84 -9.11 -0.12
N ASP A 56 13.11 -8.70 -0.19
CA ASP A 56 14.11 -9.35 -1.07
C ASP A 56 14.13 -10.86 -0.89
N ARG A 57 14.21 -11.31 0.35
CA ARG A 57 14.30 -12.74 0.66
C ARG A 57 13.07 -13.51 0.24
N VAL A 58 11.88 -13.02 0.56
CA VAL A 58 10.64 -13.75 0.25
C VAL A 58 10.35 -13.75 -1.25
N LEU A 59 10.60 -12.63 -1.94
CA LEU A 59 10.39 -12.55 -3.37
C LEU A 59 11.37 -13.46 -4.14
N LEU A 60 12.64 -13.53 -3.73
CA LEU A 60 13.63 -14.47 -4.28
C LEU A 60 13.20 -15.93 -4.11
N ASP A 61 12.63 -16.26 -2.94
CA ASP A 61 12.15 -17.62 -2.66
C ASP A 61 10.92 -18.00 -3.51
N MET A 62 10.03 -17.03 -3.77
CA MET A 62 8.76 -17.29 -4.47
C MET A 62 8.87 -17.25 -5.99
N MET A 63 9.73 -16.38 -6.56
CA MET A 63 9.70 -16.07 -7.99
C MET A 63 9.94 -17.24 -8.92
N ASP A 64 10.60 -18.32 -8.43
CA ASP A 64 10.89 -19.50 -9.26
C ASP A 64 9.75 -20.52 -9.32
N ARG A 65 8.83 -20.47 -8.34
CA ARG A 65 7.73 -21.43 -8.24
C ARG A 65 6.35 -20.85 -8.52
N THR A 66 6.25 -19.53 -8.74
CA THR A 66 5.00 -18.83 -8.98
C THR A 66 4.97 -18.14 -10.34
N ASP A 67 3.79 -17.84 -10.84
CA ASP A 67 3.57 -16.98 -12.01
C ASP A 67 3.36 -15.52 -11.57
N TRP A 68 2.71 -15.34 -10.42
CA TRP A 68 2.46 -14.06 -9.76
C TRP A 68 2.70 -14.16 -8.27
N ILE A 69 3.20 -13.08 -7.69
CA ILE A 69 3.35 -12.90 -6.25
C ILE A 69 2.45 -11.73 -5.83
N LEU A 70 1.54 -11.98 -4.89
CA LEU A 70 0.77 -10.95 -4.23
C LEU A 70 1.54 -10.47 -3.00
N CYS A 71 2.03 -9.24 -3.03
CA CYS A 71 2.56 -8.57 -1.86
C CYS A 71 1.39 -7.96 -1.08
N THR A 72 1.34 -8.17 0.23
CA THR A 72 0.31 -7.59 1.08
C THR A 72 0.86 -7.22 2.45
N ASP A 73 0.42 -6.08 2.98
CA ASP A 73 0.83 -5.59 4.30
C ASP A 73 -0.19 -5.97 5.38
N PHE A 74 0.30 -5.97 6.64
CA PHE A 74 -0.45 -6.35 7.83
C PHE A 74 -1.65 -5.46 8.14
N ASP A 75 -1.75 -4.31 7.53
CA ASP A 75 -2.78 -3.28 7.76
C ASP A 75 -3.59 -2.93 6.51
N SER A 76 -3.45 -3.71 5.45
CA SER A 76 -4.30 -3.59 4.26
C SER A 76 -5.61 -4.33 4.45
N VAL A 77 -6.72 -3.68 4.13
CA VAL A 77 -8.08 -4.23 4.24
C VAL A 77 -8.73 -4.23 2.87
N TYR A 78 -9.16 -5.41 2.41
CA TYR A 78 -9.73 -5.56 1.07
C TYR A 78 -10.90 -6.55 1.05
N GLU A 79 -11.73 -6.43 0.01
CA GLU A 79 -12.90 -7.26 -0.20
C GLU A 79 -12.53 -8.66 -0.68
N ALA A 80 -13.45 -9.60 -0.56
CA ALA A 80 -13.22 -11.00 -0.89
C ALA A 80 -12.83 -11.24 -2.37
N ASP A 81 -13.28 -10.38 -3.29
CA ASP A 81 -13.01 -10.50 -4.73
C ASP A 81 -11.84 -9.61 -5.22
N THR A 82 -11.21 -8.84 -4.32
CA THR A 82 -10.16 -7.88 -4.68
C THR A 82 -9.02 -8.53 -5.45
N VAL A 83 -8.49 -9.65 -4.96
CA VAL A 83 -7.36 -10.34 -5.59
C VAL A 83 -7.74 -10.89 -6.97
N GLN A 84 -8.93 -11.46 -7.11
CA GLN A 84 -9.44 -11.97 -8.38
C GLN A 84 -9.62 -10.84 -9.42
N ARG A 85 -10.11 -9.68 -8.98
CA ARG A 85 -10.24 -8.49 -9.84
C ARG A 85 -8.88 -7.96 -10.28
N LEU A 86 -7.89 -7.91 -9.38
CA LEU A 86 -6.52 -7.50 -9.70
C LEU A 86 -5.84 -8.45 -10.68
N LEU A 87 -5.96 -9.77 -10.48
CA LEU A 87 -5.43 -10.78 -11.40
C LEU A 87 -6.07 -10.64 -12.79
N THR A 88 -7.38 -10.44 -12.85
CA THR A 88 -8.07 -10.21 -14.10
C THR A 88 -7.55 -8.95 -14.80
N ALA A 89 -7.41 -7.84 -14.08
CA ALA A 89 -6.88 -6.60 -14.63
C ALA A 89 -5.44 -6.76 -15.15
N ALA A 90 -4.59 -7.46 -14.40
CA ALA A 90 -3.20 -7.76 -14.79
C ALA A 90 -3.14 -8.59 -16.09
N MET A 91 -3.98 -9.62 -16.20
CA MET A 91 -4.03 -10.50 -17.37
C MET A 91 -4.58 -9.81 -18.61
N VAL A 92 -5.59 -8.96 -18.46
CA VAL A 92 -6.21 -8.22 -19.57
C VAL A 92 -5.28 -7.12 -20.08
N SER A 93 -4.66 -6.38 -19.18
CA SER A 93 -3.83 -5.22 -19.52
C SER A 93 -2.42 -5.59 -20.00
N GLY A 94 -1.92 -6.77 -19.58
CA GLY A 94 -0.56 -7.19 -19.86
C GLY A 94 0.52 -6.50 -19.00
N TYR A 95 0.14 -5.70 -18.00
CA TYR A 95 1.10 -5.08 -17.08
C TYR A 95 1.88 -6.14 -16.29
N ASP A 96 3.14 -5.83 -15.99
CA ASP A 96 4.02 -6.70 -15.19
C ASP A 96 3.78 -6.59 -13.69
N ALA A 97 3.24 -5.44 -13.25
CA ALA A 97 2.76 -5.24 -11.89
C ALA A 97 1.47 -4.43 -11.88
N VAL A 98 0.56 -4.75 -10.98
CA VAL A 98 -0.68 -4.00 -10.76
C VAL A 98 -0.97 -3.86 -9.27
N ALA A 99 -1.49 -2.70 -8.88
CA ALA A 99 -1.93 -2.43 -7.53
C ALA A 99 -3.32 -1.79 -7.51
N PRO A 100 -4.11 -1.93 -6.45
CA PRO A 100 -5.35 -1.19 -6.25
C PRO A 100 -5.06 0.22 -5.76
N MET A 101 -6.09 1.04 -5.64
CA MET A 101 -6.02 2.33 -4.95
C MET A 101 -5.94 2.11 -3.44
N GLN A 102 -4.98 2.76 -2.80
CA GLN A 102 -4.87 2.86 -1.35
C GLN A 102 -4.47 4.29 -0.97
N CYS A 103 -4.97 4.79 0.15
CA CYS A 103 -4.56 6.07 0.70
C CYS A 103 -3.55 5.87 1.84
N LYS A 104 -2.67 6.85 1.98
CA LYS A 104 -1.78 6.97 3.14
C LYS A 104 -2.63 7.12 4.41
N ARG A 105 -2.13 6.60 5.53
CA ARG A 105 -2.77 6.79 6.83
C ARG A 105 -2.88 8.28 7.13
N ASP A 106 -3.94 8.65 7.85
CA ASP A 106 -4.20 10.01 8.38
C ASP A 106 -4.18 11.19 7.37
N GLU A 107 -3.84 10.96 6.10
CA GLU A 107 -3.73 12.06 5.13
C GLU A 107 -4.70 11.96 3.93
N GLY A 108 -5.34 10.83 3.69
CA GLY A 108 -6.22 10.63 2.52
C GLY A 108 -5.52 10.80 1.16
N ILE A 109 -4.18 10.76 1.14
CA ILE A 109 -3.37 10.93 -0.07
C ILE A 109 -3.17 9.57 -0.71
N PRO A 110 -3.45 9.42 -2.02
CA PRO A 110 -3.19 8.18 -2.74
C PRO A 110 -1.72 7.78 -2.69
N MET A 111 -1.46 6.48 -2.48
CA MET A 111 -0.12 5.92 -2.33
C MET A 111 0.43 5.41 -3.66
N PHE A 112 0.57 6.30 -4.63
CA PHE A 112 1.25 6.05 -5.89
C PHE A 112 1.84 7.34 -6.47
N THR A 113 2.77 7.20 -7.40
CA THR A 113 3.31 8.33 -8.16
C THR A 113 2.88 8.18 -9.62
N PRO A 114 2.13 9.14 -10.19
CA PRO A 114 1.77 9.12 -11.61
C PRO A 114 2.99 9.01 -12.52
N GLU A 115 2.80 8.47 -13.73
CA GLU A 115 3.86 8.27 -14.70
C GLU A 115 4.57 9.59 -15.05
N GLY A 116 5.90 9.56 -15.09
CA GLY A 116 6.76 10.72 -15.36
C GLY A 116 7.03 11.63 -14.16
N HIS A 117 6.63 11.25 -12.95
CA HIS A 117 6.64 12.12 -11.78
C HIS A 117 7.49 11.66 -10.60
N PHE A 118 8.41 10.71 -10.75
CA PHE A 118 9.22 10.20 -9.63
C PHE A 118 9.94 11.27 -8.78
N GLU A 119 10.23 12.42 -9.38
CA GLU A 119 10.99 13.49 -8.73
C GLU A 119 10.17 14.77 -8.52
N ILE A 120 8.93 14.78 -8.93
CA ILE A 120 8.03 15.94 -8.84
C ILE A 120 7.08 15.68 -7.67
N GLY A 121 6.96 16.65 -6.78
CA GLY A 121 6.08 16.57 -5.61
C GLY A 121 4.62 16.23 -5.93
N ARG A 122 3.69 16.51 -5.03
CA ARG A 122 2.27 16.17 -5.17
C ARG A 122 1.72 16.61 -6.52
N VAL A 123 1.24 15.66 -7.31
CA VAL A 123 0.59 15.90 -8.59
C VAL A 123 -0.92 15.94 -8.37
N GLU A 124 -1.57 16.94 -8.92
CA GLU A 124 -3.03 17.01 -8.96
C GLU A 124 -3.56 15.98 -9.97
N ILE A 125 -4.44 15.09 -9.52
CA ILE A 125 -4.99 14.01 -10.34
C ILE A 125 -6.40 14.41 -10.78
N ALA A 126 -6.62 14.50 -12.08
CA ALA A 126 -7.94 14.82 -12.63
C ALA A 126 -8.96 13.69 -12.30
N PRO A 127 -10.22 14.02 -11.98
CA PRO A 127 -11.25 13.02 -11.68
C PRO A 127 -11.42 11.94 -12.76
N SER A 128 -11.27 12.29 -14.03
CA SER A 128 -11.34 11.35 -15.17
C SER A 128 -10.28 10.25 -15.12
N TRP A 129 -9.19 10.47 -14.39
CA TRP A 129 -8.15 9.46 -14.19
C TRP A 129 -8.69 8.21 -13.49
N PHE A 130 -9.67 8.39 -12.60
CA PHE A 130 -10.30 7.30 -11.86
C PHE A 130 -11.33 6.49 -12.66
N GLU A 131 -11.68 6.93 -13.87
CA GLU A 131 -12.63 6.22 -14.75
C GLU A 131 -11.96 5.08 -15.53
N ALA A 132 -10.65 5.09 -15.66
CA ALA A 132 -9.91 4.04 -16.37
C ALA A 132 -9.88 2.73 -15.61
N THR A 133 -9.78 1.61 -16.33
CA THR A 133 -9.61 0.28 -15.73
C THR A 133 -8.24 0.14 -15.08
N ILE A 134 -7.21 0.70 -15.74
CA ILE A 134 -5.82 0.72 -15.25
C ILE A 134 -5.12 1.98 -15.75
N GLN A 135 -4.27 2.55 -14.92
CA GLN A 135 -3.47 3.73 -15.24
C GLN A 135 -1.98 3.44 -15.01
N PRO A 136 -1.09 3.85 -15.94
CA PRO A 136 0.34 3.73 -15.74
C PRO A 136 0.80 4.64 -14.61
N VAL A 137 1.73 4.13 -13.79
CA VAL A 137 2.33 4.86 -12.67
C VAL A 137 3.81 4.53 -12.55
N ASP A 138 4.55 5.39 -11.85
CA ASP A 138 5.97 5.20 -11.59
C ASP A 138 6.23 4.43 -10.30
N SER A 139 5.38 4.59 -9.30
CA SER A 139 5.43 3.82 -8.05
C SER A 139 4.05 3.50 -7.53
N ALA A 140 3.95 2.47 -6.70
CA ALA A 140 2.76 2.09 -5.96
C ALA A 140 3.16 1.51 -4.59
N HIS A 141 2.19 1.40 -3.69
CA HIS A 141 2.35 0.74 -2.40
C HIS A 141 2.49 -0.78 -2.55
N PHE A 142 2.95 -1.46 -1.50
CA PHE A 142 3.02 -2.93 -1.43
C PHE A 142 1.88 -3.55 -0.61
N GLY A 143 0.90 -2.75 -0.21
CA GLY A 143 -0.23 -3.19 0.63
C GLY A 143 -1.12 -4.25 0.02
N CYS A 144 -1.24 -4.29 -1.31
CA CYS A 144 -1.92 -5.35 -2.07
C CYS A 144 -1.49 -5.27 -3.55
N THR A 145 -0.24 -5.61 -3.84
CA THR A 145 0.33 -5.45 -5.19
C THR A 145 0.72 -6.78 -5.79
N LEU A 146 0.25 -7.05 -6.99
CA LEU A 146 0.63 -8.20 -7.79
C LEU A 146 1.90 -7.90 -8.58
N LEU A 147 2.89 -8.79 -8.47
CA LEU A 147 4.13 -8.78 -9.24
C LEU A 147 4.20 -10.03 -10.11
N ARG A 148 4.46 -9.87 -11.42
CA ARG A 148 4.71 -10.99 -12.31
C ARG A 148 6.09 -11.56 -12.04
N SER A 149 6.19 -12.85 -11.74
CA SER A 149 7.47 -13.50 -11.39
C SER A 149 8.51 -13.42 -12.50
N SER A 150 8.09 -13.52 -13.77
CA SER A 150 9.01 -13.39 -14.90
C SER A 150 9.57 -11.97 -15.07
N ALA A 151 8.84 -10.94 -14.68
CA ALA A 151 9.32 -9.55 -14.66
C ALA A 151 10.30 -9.33 -13.50
N LEU A 152 10.01 -9.91 -12.34
CA LEU A 152 10.89 -9.86 -11.19
C LEU A 152 12.26 -10.49 -11.50
N LYS A 153 12.29 -11.61 -12.23
CA LYS A 153 13.53 -12.25 -12.71
C LYS A 153 14.37 -11.37 -13.64
N ARG A 154 13.76 -10.46 -14.37
CA ARG A 154 14.46 -9.47 -15.20
C ARG A 154 14.97 -8.28 -14.41
N THR A 155 14.42 -8.03 -13.22
CA THR A 155 14.76 -6.89 -12.39
C THR A 155 16.07 -7.14 -11.64
N LYS A 156 17.03 -6.24 -11.81
CA LYS A 156 18.37 -6.38 -11.20
C LYS A 156 18.30 -6.27 -9.69
N THR A 157 18.91 -7.21 -8.98
CA THR A 157 19.07 -7.17 -7.52
C THR A 157 20.28 -6.31 -7.10
N PRO A 158 20.34 -5.79 -5.85
CA PRO A 158 19.28 -5.84 -4.82
C PRO A 158 18.13 -4.90 -5.16
N TRP A 159 16.91 -5.24 -4.73
CA TRP A 159 15.71 -4.50 -5.14
C TRP A 159 15.35 -3.34 -4.20
N PHE A 160 15.33 -3.60 -2.89
CA PHE A 160 14.86 -2.66 -1.87
C PHE A 160 16.04 -1.96 -1.18
N VAL A 161 16.76 -1.11 -1.91
CA VAL A 161 17.89 -0.35 -1.37
C VAL A 161 17.58 1.13 -1.37
N GLY A 162 17.01 1.59 -0.26
CA GLY A 162 16.83 3.02 -0.03
C GLY A 162 18.16 3.76 0.13
N THR A 163 18.14 5.04 -0.12
CA THR A 163 19.31 5.93 0.09
C THR A 163 18.91 7.15 0.90
N PRO A 164 19.74 7.58 1.86
CA PRO A 164 19.49 8.82 2.59
C PRO A 164 19.57 10.03 1.68
N ALA A 165 19.10 11.16 2.14
CA ALA A 165 19.27 12.45 1.48
C ALA A 165 20.76 12.82 1.34
N GLU A 166 21.06 13.92 0.63
CA GLU A 166 22.44 14.35 0.35
C GLU A 166 23.24 14.65 1.62
N ASP A 167 22.58 15.13 2.66
CA ASP A 167 23.14 15.39 3.99
C ASP A 167 23.35 14.13 4.87
N GLY A 168 23.01 12.95 4.35
CA GLY A 168 23.10 11.66 5.05
C GLY A 168 21.92 11.35 5.98
N HIS A 169 20.91 12.22 6.07
CA HIS A 169 19.72 12.02 6.90
C HIS A 169 18.57 11.34 6.14
N TRP A 170 17.68 10.71 6.91
CA TRP A 170 16.45 10.08 6.40
C TRP A 170 15.24 11.02 6.48
N GLY A 171 15.43 12.29 6.77
CA GLY A 171 14.42 13.35 6.68
C GLY A 171 14.33 13.95 5.26
N ASP A 172 13.46 14.94 5.12
CA ASP A 172 13.39 15.73 3.88
C ASP A 172 14.60 16.66 3.83
N ALA A 173 15.30 16.65 2.69
CA ALA A 173 16.43 17.54 2.47
C ALA A 173 15.96 18.97 2.11
N PRO A 174 16.78 19.99 2.33
CA PRO A 174 16.54 21.33 1.83
C PRO A 174 16.27 21.35 0.33
N GLU A 175 15.52 22.36 -0.14
CA GLU A 175 15.26 22.55 -1.55
C GLU A 175 16.56 22.65 -2.36
N GLY A 176 16.61 21.96 -3.50
CA GLY A 176 17.78 21.90 -4.37
C GLY A 176 18.80 20.84 -4.03
N GLN A 177 18.65 20.12 -2.93
CA GLN A 177 19.48 18.95 -2.58
C GLN A 177 18.79 17.65 -2.99
N ARG A 178 19.61 16.58 -3.18
CA ARG A 178 19.08 15.25 -3.46
C ARG A 178 18.27 14.74 -2.27
N GLN A 179 17.00 14.46 -2.52
CA GLN A 179 16.09 13.89 -1.53
C GLN A 179 16.43 12.42 -1.21
N ARG A 180 16.00 11.95 -0.05
CA ARG A 180 16.04 10.53 0.27
C ARG A 180 15.24 9.71 -0.75
N VAL A 181 15.62 8.46 -0.94
CA VAL A 181 14.85 7.49 -1.70
C VAL A 181 14.48 6.33 -0.77
N GLU A 182 13.22 6.14 -0.53
CA GLU A 182 12.72 5.03 0.30
C GLU A 182 12.89 3.69 -0.41
N GLU A 183 12.86 2.59 0.33
CA GLU A 183 13.14 1.24 -0.17
C GLU A 183 12.17 0.82 -1.28
N ASP A 184 10.89 1.12 -1.14
CA ASP A 184 9.83 0.84 -2.11
C ASP A 184 9.99 1.67 -3.39
N ILE A 185 10.33 2.95 -3.28
CA ILE A 185 10.63 3.83 -4.43
C ILE A 185 11.88 3.35 -5.18
N ALA A 186 12.90 2.89 -4.46
CA ALA A 186 14.11 2.31 -5.06
C ALA A 186 13.77 1.06 -5.88
N PHE A 187 12.89 0.19 -5.35
CA PHE A 187 12.38 -0.97 -6.06
C PHE A 187 11.70 -0.56 -7.38
N TRP A 188 10.76 0.37 -7.35
CA TRP A 188 10.02 0.79 -8.54
C TRP A 188 10.89 1.46 -9.59
N LYS A 189 11.90 2.25 -9.18
CA LYS A 189 12.93 2.78 -10.09
C LYS A 189 13.68 1.64 -10.80
N THR A 190 14.12 0.64 -10.05
CA THR A 190 14.83 -0.52 -10.60
C THR A 190 13.93 -1.37 -11.50
N TRP A 191 12.67 -1.57 -11.11
CA TRP A 191 11.65 -2.25 -11.89
C TRP A 191 11.45 -1.60 -13.25
N LYS A 192 11.23 -0.30 -13.27
CA LYS A 192 11.02 0.46 -14.51
C LYS A 192 12.27 0.51 -15.39
N ASN A 193 13.46 0.68 -14.79
CA ASN A 193 14.73 0.63 -15.49
C ASN A 193 15.03 -0.73 -16.13
N SER A 194 14.39 -1.80 -15.66
CA SER A 194 14.46 -3.14 -16.23
C SER A 194 13.44 -3.36 -17.38
N GLY A 195 12.73 -2.31 -17.80
CA GLY A 195 11.74 -2.35 -18.87
C GLY A 195 10.40 -2.96 -18.45
N ASN A 196 10.15 -3.10 -17.16
CA ASN A 196 8.88 -3.62 -16.64
C ASN A 196 7.85 -2.50 -16.47
N THR A 197 6.57 -2.88 -16.54
CA THR A 197 5.42 -1.97 -16.43
C THR A 197 4.72 -2.09 -15.10
N LEU A 198 4.17 -0.96 -14.60
CA LEU A 198 3.39 -0.87 -13.39
C LEU A 198 2.11 -0.07 -13.65
N GLY A 199 0.97 -0.59 -13.20
CA GLY A 199 -0.31 0.10 -13.30
C GLY A 199 -1.09 0.10 -11.98
N ILE A 200 -1.87 1.16 -11.77
CA ILE A 200 -2.90 1.23 -10.73
C ILE A 200 -4.25 0.91 -11.32
N CYS A 201 -5.06 0.14 -10.60
CA CYS A 201 -6.47 -0.14 -10.91
C CYS A 201 -7.35 0.84 -10.11
N PRO A 202 -7.75 2.01 -10.68
CA PRO A 202 -8.44 3.04 -9.91
C PRO A 202 -9.81 2.60 -9.37
N GLN A 203 -10.44 1.62 -10.02
CA GLN A 203 -11.76 1.12 -9.65
C GLN A 203 -11.71 -0.03 -8.62
N ILE A 204 -10.52 -0.40 -8.17
CA ILE A 204 -10.31 -1.35 -7.09
C ILE A 204 -9.67 -0.59 -5.94
N ALA A 205 -10.42 -0.39 -4.86
CA ALA A 205 -9.92 0.31 -3.67
C ALA A 205 -9.72 -0.66 -2.52
N ILE A 206 -8.67 -0.43 -1.73
CA ILE A 206 -8.43 -1.11 -0.47
C ILE A 206 -8.31 -0.10 0.66
N GLY A 207 -8.70 -0.53 1.86
CA GLY A 207 -8.55 0.25 3.08
C GLY A 207 -7.17 0.11 3.69
N HIS A 208 -6.83 1.06 4.54
CA HIS A 208 -5.66 1.03 5.40
C HIS A 208 -6.14 0.94 6.85
N ALA A 209 -5.87 -0.17 7.53
CA ALA A 209 -6.27 -0.33 8.93
C ALA A 209 -5.43 0.58 9.81
N GLU A 210 -6.09 1.30 10.70
CA GLU A 210 -5.45 2.29 11.53
C GLU A 210 -6.05 2.32 12.94
N LEU A 211 -5.22 2.57 13.93
CA LEU A 211 -5.68 2.82 15.29
C LEU A 211 -6.17 4.25 15.42
N MET A 212 -7.37 4.42 15.96
CA MET A 212 -7.94 5.71 16.31
C MET A 212 -8.36 5.74 17.76
N PHE A 213 -8.20 6.90 18.40
CA PHE A 213 -8.80 7.15 19.70
C PHE A 213 -10.26 7.52 19.51
N THR A 214 -11.13 6.92 20.32
CA THR A 214 -12.56 7.23 20.34
C THR A 214 -12.89 7.95 21.63
N TRP A 215 -13.43 9.16 21.50
CA TRP A 215 -13.84 9.99 22.62
C TRP A 215 -15.36 10.12 22.65
N PRO A 216 -15.97 10.25 23.83
CA PRO A 216 -17.40 10.62 23.89
C PRO A 216 -17.58 12.06 23.37
N GLY A 217 -18.45 12.24 22.41
CA GLY A 217 -18.85 13.56 21.92
C GLY A 217 -19.93 14.20 22.78
N ARG A 218 -20.11 15.52 22.64
CA ARG A 218 -21.12 16.26 23.39
C ARG A 218 -22.56 15.91 23.04
N ASP A 219 -22.75 15.44 21.79
CA ASP A 219 -24.02 14.94 21.26
C ASP A 219 -24.22 13.42 21.48
N LEU A 220 -23.40 12.83 22.34
CA LEU A 220 -23.33 11.39 22.62
C LEU A 220 -22.88 10.53 21.43
N LYS A 221 -22.40 11.13 20.33
CA LYS A 221 -21.76 10.42 19.24
C LYS A 221 -20.26 10.28 19.48
N ALA A 222 -19.66 9.30 18.83
CA ALA A 222 -18.21 9.13 18.88
C ALA A 222 -17.49 10.26 18.13
N VAL A 223 -16.45 10.78 18.76
CA VAL A 223 -15.47 11.69 18.15
C VAL A 223 -14.18 10.91 17.97
N TYR A 224 -13.67 10.84 16.75
CA TYR A 224 -12.47 10.09 16.41
C TYR A 224 -11.28 11.04 16.32
N GLN A 225 -10.10 10.55 16.70
CA GLN A 225 -8.86 11.29 16.63
C GLN A 225 -7.72 10.33 16.31
N TYR A 226 -6.90 10.66 15.33
CA TYR A 226 -5.70 9.91 15.05
C TYR A 226 -4.63 10.11 16.13
N PRO A 227 -3.78 9.10 16.42
CA PRO A 227 -2.68 9.24 17.37
C PRO A 227 -1.77 10.42 17.03
N THR A 228 -1.47 10.65 15.75
CA THR A 228 -0.66 11.78 15.27
C THR A 228 -1.27 13.13 15.61
N GLU A 229 -2.58 13.29 15.47
CA GLU A 229 -3.32 14.50 15.86
C GLU A 229 -3.29 14.73 17.36
N TYR A 230 -3.49 13.65 18.14
CA TYR A 230 -3.41 13.70 19.59
C TYR A 230 -2.05 14.22 20.08
N TRP A 231 -0.95 13.68 19.51
CA TRP A 231 0.39 14.11 19.88
C TRP A 231 0.72 15.51 19.38
N LYS A 232 0.29 15.92 18.18
CA LYS A 232 0.41 17.29 17.67
C LYS A 232 -0.37 18.29 18.55
N ALA A 233 -1.47 17.86 19.15
CA ALA A 233 -2.25 18.66 20.11
C ALA A 233 -1.68 18.62 21.54
N GLY A 234 -0.46 18.14 21.76
CA GLY A 234 0.17 18.08 23.07
C GLY A 234 -0.51 17.08 24.02
N GLY A 235 -1.00 15.95 23.49
CA GLY A 235 -1.68 14.91 24.27
C GLY A 235 -3.09 15.31 24.71
N ARG A 236 -3.80 16.08 23.91
CA ARG A 236 -5.13 16.59 24.23
C ARG A 236 -6.20 15.99 23.31
N ARG A 237 -7.38 15.73 23.89
CA ARG A 237 -8.56 15.32 23.15
C ARG A 237 -9.09 16.46 22.26
N PRO A 238 -9.87 16.15 21.19
CA PRO A 238 -10.47 17.17 20.32
C PRO A 238 -11.46 18.08 21.08
N ALA A 239 -11.63 19.31 20.62
CA ALA A 239 -12.60 20.26 21.18
C ALA A 239 -14.04 19.72 21.19
N ALA A 240 -14.41 18.91 20.19
CA ALA A 240 -15.72 18.26 20.11
C ALA A 240 -15.94 17.16 21.17
N ALA A 241 -14.89 16.67 21.81
CA ALA A 241 -15.00 15.65 22.85
C ALA A 241 -15.52 16.22 24.17
N TRP A 242 -16.29 15.43 24.89
CA TRP A 242 -16.81 15.80 26.20
C TRP A 242 -15.68 16.12 27.18
N GLY A 243 -15.84 17.20 27.97
CA GLY A 243 -14.88 17.61 28.99
C GLY A 243 -13.55 18.12 28.43
N SER A 244 -13.49 18.60 27.19
CA SER A 244 -12.34 19.36 26.66
C SER A 244 -12.20 20.71 27.41
N ALA A 245 -10.97 21.28 27.45
CA ALA A 245 -10.72 22.56 28.15
C ALA A 245 -11.60 23.69 27.60
N GLU A 246 -11.85 23.76 26.32
CA GLU A 246 -12.76 24.71 25.67
C GLU A 246 -14.20 24.55 26.12
N HIS A 247 -14.58 23.35 26.57
CA HIS A 247 -15.91 23.14 27.15
C HIS A 247 -16.06 23.73 28.54
N ALA A 248 -14.99 23.67 29.35
CA ALA A 248 -15.04 24.26 30.70
C ALA A 248 -15.19 25.78 30.65
N GLU A 249 -14.57 26.46 29.70
CA GLU A 249 -14.68 27.90 29.50
C GLU A 249 -16.07 28.32 28.98
N ALA A 250 -16.70 27.52 28.12
CA ALA A 250 -18.02 27.78 27.58
C ALA A 250 -19.15 27.54 28.62
N SER A 251 -18.92 26.67 29.61
CA SER A 251 -19.88 26.36 30.69
C SER A 251 -19.73 27.29 31.89
N ALA A 252 -18.66 28.08 31.95
CA ALA A 252 -18.38 29.04 33.00
C ALA A 252 -18.86 30.47 32.67
N LYS A 253 -19.41 30.70 31.49
CA LYS A 253 -20.08 31.92 31.01
C LYS A 253 -21.60 31.71 30.97
#